data_7ced3433e4e58d75d69def398ab43f3d
#
_entry.id   7ced3433e4e58d75d69def398ab43f3d
#
_cell.length_a   1.000
_cell.length_b   1.000
_cell.length_c   1.000
_cell.angle_alpha   90.00
_cell.angle_beta   90.00
_cell.angle_gamma   90.00
#
_symmetry.space_group_name_H-M   'P 1'
#
loop_
_entity.id
_entity.type
_entity.pdbx_description
1 polymer ?
#
loop_
_entity_poly.entity_id
_entity_poly.type
_entity_poly.pdbx_seq_one_letter_code
_entity_poly.pdbx_strand_id
1 'polypeptide(L)'
;KVRIGKPISVKDQLEYNDINSFYEYLRKKTYMLANPFVKTPQNILSTQNLKITIPPKKIASQKSTQGFIKEVISLRKKGKRLLESKNYEVFFASAREIPNLLHEIGRLREITFRDIGEGTNKAIDIDKFDKYYHHLFLWDRQSKALVGAYRMGLGKDIYKKYGISGFYIQTLFRLEPELHGMMERTIEMGRAFIIKEYQQKPMPLFLLWKGIVHITLRYPEYKYLMGGVSISNQFSDFSKSLMIEFMKSHYYDPYIAQYIQPKKEFKVKLKDADKDFVFDAAKADMQKFDKVIDEIEPGALRIPVLIKKYVKQNARLVAFNVDPKFNNAVDGLMYIKVSDIPESTVNPVMEEFQAELERKATEENEK
;
A
#
# COMPACT_ATOMS: atom_id res chain seq x y z
N LYS A 1 -20.03 29.13 6.36
CA LYS A 1 -19.70 28.15 5.31
C LYS A 1 -20.79 27.09 5.27
N VAL A 2 -21.32 26.78 4.09
CA VAL A 2 -22.31 25.71 3.90
C VAL A 2 -21.61 24.53 3.24
N ARG A 3 -21.89 23.32 3.71
CA ARG A 3 -21.46 22.08 3.07
C ARG A 3 -22.69 21.22 2.79
N ILE A 4 -22.81 20.79 1.55
CA ILE A 4 -23.88 19.90 1.10
C ILE A 4 -23.29 18.50 1.02
N GLY A 5 -23.89 17.53 1.73
CA GLY A 5 -23.53 16.13 1.65
C GLY A 5 -23.98 15.48 0.35
N LYS A 6 -23.51 14.29 0.06
CA LYS A 6 -23.99 13.51 -1.07
C LYS A 6 -25.46 13.13 -0.87
N PRO A 7 -26.27 13.05 -1.97
CA PRO A 7 -27.64 12.55 -1.90
C PRO A 7 -27.68 11.15 -1.29
N ILE A 8 -28.66 10.88 -0.44
CA ILE A 8 -28.93 9.56 0.10
C ILE A 8 -29.85 8.85 -0.88
N SER A 9 -29.38 7.72 -1.44
CA SER A 9 -30.18 6.97 -2.41
C SER A 9 -31.42 6.34 -1.75
N VAL A 10 -32.46 6.07 -2.53
CA VAL A 10 -33.65 5.35 -2.06
C VAL A 10 -33.26 4.00 -1.45
N LYS A 11 -32.28 3.31 -2.03
CA LYS A 11 -31.77 2.04 -1.51
C LYS A 11 -31.19 2.20 -0.08
N ASP A 12 -30.43 3.27 0.15
CA ASP A 12 -29.85 3.53 1.48
C ASP A 12 -30.93 3.91 2.50
N GLN A 13 -31.99 4.61 2.04
CA GLN A 13 -33.14 4.95 2.91
C GLN A 13 -33.91 3.70 3.33
N LEU A 14 -34.07 2.74 2.42
CA LEU A 14 -34.77 1.47 2.67
C LEU A 14 -34.00 0.51 3.59
N GLU A 15 -32.74 0.78 3.90
CA GLU A 15 -31.99 -0.01 4.90
C GLU A 15 -32.48 0.24 6.34
N TYR A 16 -33.28 1.31 6.56
CA TYR A 16 -33.84 1.67 7.87
C TYR A 16 -35.29 1.24 7.99
N ASN A 17 -35.58 0.40 8.99
CA ASN A 17 -36.91 -0.20 9.17
C ASN A 17 -37.94 0.77 9.76
N ASP A 18 -37.49 1.89 10.33
CA ASP A 18 -38.37 2.89 10.95
C ASP A 18 -37.81 4.31 10.77
N ILE A 19 -38.71 5.28 10.92
CA ILE A 19 -38.42 6.70 10.70
C ILE A 19 -37.46 7.28 11.75
N ASN A 20 -37.44 6.75 12.97
CA ASN A 20 -36.57 7.26 14.02
C ASN A 20 -35.12 6.86 13.77
N SER A 21 -34.89 5.60 13.37
CA SER A 21 -33.57 5.11 12.97
C SER A 21 -33.02 5.90 11.77
N PHE A 22 -33.87 6.20 10.80
CA PHE A 22 -33.47 7.03 9.66
C PHE A 22 -33.21 8.49 10.06
N TYR A 23 -34.01 9.04 10.96
CA TYR A 23 -33.80 10.40 11.50
C TYR A 23 -32.47 10.50 12.26
N GLU A 24 -32.15 9.55 13.13
CA GLU A 24 -30.86 9.48 13.83
C GLU A 24 -29.69 9.39 12.85
N TYR A 25 -29.81 8.60 11.80
CA TYR A 25 -28.83 8.52 10.73
C TYR A 25 -28.63 9.88 10.04
N LEU A 26 -29.71 10.56 9.62
CA LEU A 26 -29.64 11.88 9.00
C LEU A 26 -28.99 12.92 9.92
N ARG A 27 -29.39 12.92 11.18
CA ARG A 27 -28.85 13.83 12.19
C ARG A 27 -27.35 13.64 12.36
N LYS A 28 -26.90 12.40 12.58
CA LYS A 28 -25.48 12.07 12.76
C LYS A 28 -24.68 12.41 11.51
N LYS A 29 -25.18 12.07 10.33
CA LYS A 29 -24.57 12.39 9.06
C LYS A 29 -24.39 13.90 8.86
N THR A 30 -25.39 14.70 9.22
CA THR A 30 -25.33 16.17 9.17
C THR A 30 -24.24 16.72 10.09
N TYR A 31 -24.13 16.22 11.33
CA TYR A 31 -23.07 16.62 12.26
C TYR A 31 -21.68 16.27 11.73
N MET A 32 -21.50 15.09 11.14
CA MET A 32 -20.21 14.66 10.57
C MET A 32 -19.75 15.55 9.42
N LEU A 33 -20.65 16.14 8.64
CA LEU A 33 -20.32 17.12 7.59
C LEU A 33 -19.65 18.39 8.14
N ALA A 34 -19.83 18.70 9.41
CA ALA A 34 -19.20 19.87 10.06
C ALA A 34 -17.74 19.63 10.47
N ASN A 35 -17.32 18.37 10.64
CA ASN A 35 -15.99 18.03 11.18
C ASN A 35 -14.78 18.66 10.47
N PRO A 36 -14.73 18.77 9.12
CA PRO A 36 -13.63 19.45 8.44
C PRO A 36 -13.51 20.96 8.77
N PHE A 37 -14.56 21.57 9.34
CA PHE A 37 -14.60 22.98 9.71
C PHE A 37 -14.38 23.21 11.20
N VAL A 38 -14.44 22.16 12.03
CA VAL A 38 -14.14 22.24 13.45
C VAL A 38 -12.64 22.45 13.61
N LYS A 39 -12.24 23.68 13.92
CA LYS A 39 -10.86 23.96 14.30
C LYS A 39 -10.58 23.25 15.62
N THR A 40 -9.71 22.26 15.62
CA THR A 40 -9.13 21.76 16.86
C THR A 40 -8.45 22.95 17.54
N PRO A 41 -8.67 23.22 18.85
CA PRO A 41 -7.96 24.27 19.55
C PRO A 41 -6.46 24.03 19.37
N GLN A 42 -5.81 24.84 18.56
CA GLN A 42 -4.36 24.82 18.50
C GLN A 42 -3.90 25.42 19.81
N ASN A 43 -3.11 24.68 20.59
CA ASN A 43 -2.39 25.25 21.71
C ASN A 43 -1.56 26.42 21.18
N ILE A 44 -1.94 27.63 21.57
CA ILE A 44 -1.33 28.90 21.15
C ILE A 44 0.15 28.98 21.55
N LEU A 45 0.65 28.04 22.36
CA LEU A 45 2.04 27.91 22.80
C LEU A 45 2.93 26.97 21.95
N SER A 46 2.40 26.35 20.89
CA SER A 46 3.31 25.72 19.93
C SER A 46 3.93 26.85 19.10
N THR A 47 5.16 27.20 19.39
CA THR A 47 6.04 27.88 18.45
C THR A 47 5.90 27.11 17.12
N GLN A 48 5.11 27.66 16.22
CA GLN A 48 5.11 27.20 14.82
C GLN A 48 6.54 27.46 14.35
N ASN A 49 7.37 26.44 14.40
CA ASN A 49 8.53 26.40 13.53
C ASN A 49 7.96 26.62 12.15
N LEU A 50 8.16 27.82 11.62
CA LEU A 50 7.94 28.14 10.22
C LEU A 50 8.74 27.07 9.46
N LYS A 51 8.08 25.99 9.07
CA LYS A 51 8.67 25.00 8.21
C LYS A 51 8.92 25.76 6.91
N ILE A 52 10.16 26.17 6.71
CA ILE A 52 10.63 26.60 5.39
C ILE A 52 10.31 25.40 4.49
N THR A 53 9.22 25.49 3.75
CA THR A 53 8.85 24.48 2.77
C THR A 53 9.85 24.60 1.63
N ILE A 54 10.89 23.76 1.69
CA ILE A 54 11.85 23.68 0.58
C ILE A 54 11.02 23.23 -0.65
N PRO A 55 11.00 24.04 -1.73
CA PRO A 55 10.24 23.67 -2.90
C PRO A 55 10.71 22.32 -3.44
N PRO A 56 9.79 21.49 -3.97
CA PRO A 56 10.16 20.18 -4.50
C PRO A 56 11.16 20.34 -5.64
N LYS A 57 12.22 19.53 -5.65
CA LYS A 57 13.20 19.51 -6.72
C LYS A 57 12.53 19.15 -8.05
N LYS A 58 13.04 19.68 -9.16
CA LYS A 58 12.63 19.25 -10.49
C LYS A 58 12.82 17.74 -10.62
N ILE A 59 11.83 17.05 -11.18
CA ILE A 59 11.91 15.61 -11.43
C ILE A 59 13.07 15.31 -12.38
N ALA A 60 13.81 14.24 -12.10
CA ALA A 60 14.89 13.77 -12.95
C ALA A 60 14.40 13.45 -14.37
N SER A 61 15.26 13.62 -15.36
CA SER A 61 14.93 13.25 -16.74
C SER A 61 14.84 11.73 -16.89
N GLN A 62 13.95 11.28 -17.77
CA GLN A 62 13.89 9.88 -18.18
C GLN A 62 15.19 9.49 -18.88
N LYS A 63 15.69 8.29 -18.57
CA LYS A 63 16.78 7.70 -19.32
C LYS A 63 16.32 7.14 -20.67
N SER A 64 17.28 6.76 -21.50
CA SER A 64 17.00 6.19 -22.83
C SER A 64 16.12 4.93 -22.75
N THR A 65 15.02 4.90 -23.50
CA THR A 65 14.16 3.72 -23.66
C THR A 65 14.93 2.51 -24.18
N GLN A 66 15.97 2.73 -25.00
CA GLN A 66 16.86 1.64 -25.45
C GLN A 66 17.58 0.97 -24.28
N GLY A 67 17.96 1.71 -23.24
CA GLY A 67 18.52 1.15 -22.01
C GLY A 67 17.54 0.21 -21.30
N PHE A 68 16.27 0.62 -21.18
CA PHE A 68 15.21 -0.21 -20.59
C PHE A 68 14.99 -1.49 -21.38
N ILE A 69 14.89 -1.40 -22.71
CA ILE A 69 14.71 -2.55 -23.61
C ILE A 69 15.86 -3.55 -23.45
N LYS A 70 17.12 -3.08 -23.40
CA LYS A 70 18.29 -3.96 -23.21
C LYS A 70 18.21 -4.72 -21.88
N GLU A 71 17.82 -4.05 -20.81
CA GLU A 71 17.64 -4.67 -19.48
C GLU A 71 16.51 -5.71 -19.50
N VAL A 72 15.36 -5.38 -20.08
CA VAL A 72 14.22 -6.31 -20.22
C VAL A 72 14.61 -7.56 -21.02
N ILE A 73 15.32 -7.39 -22.15
CA ILE A 73 15.82 -8.53 -22.96
C ILE A 73 16.78 -9.40 -22.13
N SER A 74 17.70 -8.77 -21.40
CA SER A 74 18.63 -9.48 -20.51
C SER A 74 17.89 -10.27 -19.44
N LEU A 75 16.85 -9.70 -18.81
CA LEU A 75 16.05 -10.36 -17.80
C LEU A 75 15.25 -11.54 -18.36
N ARG A 76 14.72 -11.45 -19.59
CA ARG A 76 14.06 -12.58 -20.27
C ARG A 76 15.04 -13.74 -20.46
N LYS A 77 16.26 -13.46 -20.97
CA LYS A 77 17.31 -14.46 -21.15
C LYS A 77 17.76 -15.13 -19.86
N LYS A 78 17.71 -14.39 -18.72
CA LYS A 78 18.07 -14.91 -17.40
C LYS A 78 16.91 -15.60 -16.67
N GLY A 79 15.74 -15.77 -17.29
CA GLY A 79 14.58 -16.38 -16.65
C GLY A 79 13.99 -15.56 -15.48
N LYS A 80 14.19 -14.23 -15.48
CA LYS A 80 13.70 -13.33 -14.43
C LYS A 80 12.27 -12.84 -14.65
N ARG A 81 11.64 -13.19 -15.78
CA ARG A 81 10.22 -12.99 -16.02
C ARG A 81 9.42 -13.98 -15.18
N LEU A 82 8.50 -13.50 -14.37
CA LEU A 82 7.61 -14.32 -13.55
C LEU A 82 6.40 -14.79 -14.33
N LEU A 83 5.79 -13.88 -15.08
CA LEU A 83 4.59 -14.15 -15.88
C LEU A 83 4.46 -13.15 -17.03
N GLU A 84 3.66 -13.51 -18.02
CA GLU A 84 3.20 -12.59 -19.05
C GLU A 84 1.70 -12.72 -19.27
N SER A 85 1.04 -11.64 -19.65
CA SER A 85 -0.37 -11.60 -20.00
C SER A 85 -0.62 -10.51 -21.03
N LYS A 86 -1.12 -10.87 -22.21
CA LYS A 86 -1.29 -9.96 -23.35
C LYS A 86 0.03 -9.24 -23.69
N ASN A 87 0.04 -7.90 -23.57
CA ASN A 87 1.21 -7.06 -23.80
C ASN A 87 2.05 -6.80 -22.53
N TYR A 88 1.64 -7.33 -21.38
CA TYR A 88 2.31 -7.11 -20.09
C TYR A 88 3.24 -8.25 -19.71
N GLU A 89 4.36 -7.89 -19.10
CA GLU A 89 5.31 -8.82 -18.49
C GLU A 89 5.64 -8.37 -17.06
N VAL A 90 5.70 -9.30 -16.14
CA VAL A 90 6.11 -9.05 -14.75
C VAL A 90 7.48 -9.65 -14.52
N PHE A 91 8.38 -8.84 -13.99
CA PHE A 91 9.76 -9.20 -13.68
C PHE A 91 10.06 -9.06 -12.21
N PHE A 92 10.98 -9.89 -11.71
CA PHE A 92 11.57 -9.78 -10.39
C PHE A 92 13.09 -9.74 -10.49
N ALA A 93 13.71 -8.62 -10.15
CA ALA A 93 15.13 -8.40 -10.39
C ALA A 93 15.80 -7.62 -9.26
N SER A 94 17.10 -7.85 -9.07
CA SER A 94 17.94 -7.05 -8.18
C SER A 94 18.27 -5.68 -8.80
N ALA A 95 18.58 -4.70 -7.97
CA ALA A 95 18.99 -3.38 -8.42
C ALA A 95 20.16 -3.37 -9.41
N ARG A 96 21.08 -4.34 -9.27
CA ARG A 96 22.27 -4.47 -10.15
C ARG A 96 21.93 -4.92 -11.56
N GLU A 97 20.84 -5.64 -11.73
CA GLU A 97 20.39 -6.15 -13.03
C GLU A 97 19.63 -5.09 -13.85
N ILE A 98 19.13 -4.03 -13.19
CA ILE A 98 18.22 -3.04 -13.78
C ILE A 98 18.62 -1.58 -13.51
N PRO A 99 19.87 -1.15 -13.68
CA PRO A 99 20.31 0.19 -13.29
C PRO A 99 19.59 1.33 -14.01
N ASN A 100 19.12 1.12 -15.25
CA ASN A 100 18.33 2.13 -15.97
C ASN A 100 16.86 2.08 -15.55
N LEU A 101 16.26 0.88 -15.47
CA LEU A 101 14.90 0.69 -14.99
C LEU A 101 14.76 1.08 -13.52
N LEU A 102 15.77 0.86 -12.67
CA LEU A 102 15.74 1.32 -11.28
C LEU A 102 15.66 2.85 -11.20
N HIS A 103 16.42 3.54 -12.04
CA HIS A 103 16.30 5.01 -12.13
C HIS A 103 14.88 5.42 -12.55
N GLU A 104 14.31 4.74 -13.54
CA GLU A 104 12.95 5.01 -14.01
C GLU A 104 11.89 4.67 -12.95
N ILE A 105 12.04 3.55 -12.23
CA ILE A 105 11.21 3.21 -11.07
C ILE A 105 11.22 4.36 -10.05
N GLY A 106 12.39 4.86 -9.68
CA GLY A 106 12.50 5.96 -8.72
C GLY A 106 11.91 7.28 -9.24
N ARG A 107 12.06 7.57 -10.53
CA ARG A 107 11.49 8.75 -11.18
C ARG A 107 9.96 8.72 -11.21
N LEU A 108 9.39 7.62 -11.69
CA LEU A 108 7.95 7.45 -11.80
C LEU A 108 7.28 7.35 -10.43
N ARG A 109 7.97 6.75 -9.47
CA ARG A 109 7.55 6.64 -8.08
C ARG A 109 7.43 8.03 -7.43
N GLU A 110 8.42 8.90 -7.63
CA GLU A 110 8.37 10.27 -7.13
C GLU A 110 7.23 11.06 -7.77
N ILE A 111 7.01 10.94 -9.09
CA ILE A 111 5.89 11.58 -9.79
C ILE A 111 4.56 11.11 -9.19
N THR A 112 4.35 9.80 -9.11
CA THR A 112 3.10 9.21 -8.66
C THR A 112 2.78 9.57 -7.20
N PHE A 113 3.78 9.57 -6.33
CA PHE A 113 3.58 9.92 -4.92
C PHE A 113 3.37 11.43 -4.72
N ARG A 114 3.99 12.30 -5.53
CA ARG A 114 3.68 13.74 -5.48
C ARG A 114 2.24 14.03 -5.85
N ASP A 115 1.69 13.34 -6.84
CA ASP A 115 0.30 13.54 -7.30
C ASP A 115 -0.72 13.30 -6.15
N ILE A 116 -0.39 12.44 -5.20
CA ILE A 116 -1.22 12.18 -4.02
C ILE A 116 -0.72 12.86 -2.73
N GLY A 117 0.25 13.77 -2.86
CA GLY A 117 0.78 14.52 -1.72
C GLY A 117 1.73 13.74 -0.81
N GLU A 118 2.27 12.61 -1.27
CA GLU A 118 3.18 11.71 -0.51
C GLU A 118 4.61 11.67 -1.09
N GLY A 119 4.98 12.58 -1.99
CA GLY A 119 6.32 12.63 -2.58
C GLY A 119 7.42 12.95 -1.58
N THR A 120 8.64 12.49 -1.88
CA THR A 120 9.84 12.80 -1.10
C THR A 120 10.37 14.20 -1.35
N ASN A 121 9.83 14.93 -2.34
CA ASN A 121 10.30 16.22 -2.84
C ASN A 121 11.74 16.22 -3.41
N LYS A 122 12.30 15.04 -3.66
CA LYS A 122 13.58 14.85 -4.34
C LYS A 122 13.38 14.78 -5.86
N ALA A 123 14.45 14.90 -6.62
CA ALA A 123 14.39 14.70 -8.06
C ALA A 123 14.01 13.25 -8.45
N ILE A 124 14.27 12.30 -7.55
CA ILE A 124 14.04 10.87 -7.72
C ILE A 124 13.86 10.22 -6.34
N ASP A 125 12.88 9.33 -6.18
CA ASP A 125 12.67 8.55 -4.96
C ASP A 125 13.52 7.26 -5.02
N ILE A 126 14.80 7.39 -4.70
CA ILE A 126 15.71 6.27 -4.48
C ILE A 126 16.40 6.47 -3.14
N ASP A 127 16.47 5.42 -2.35
CA ASP A 127 17.14 5.40 -1.05
C ASP A 127 18.16 4.24 -0.93
N LYS A 128 18.76 4.10 0.25
CA LYS A 128 19.75 3.03 0.50
C LYS A 128 19.18 1.62 0.34
N PHE A 129 17.89 1.45 0.63
CA PHE A 129 17.22 0.14 0.59
C PHE A 129 17.03 -0.34 -0.85
N ASP A 130 16.81 0.57 -1.81
CA ASP A 130 16.68 0.22 -3.22
C ASP A 130 17.91 -0.53 -3.77
N LYS A 131 19.10 -0.34 -3.16
CA LYS A 131 20.35 -0.96 -3.61
C LYS A 131 20.45 -2.47 -3.35
N TYR A 132 19.74 -2.97 -2.33
CA TYR A 132 19.82 -4.38 -1.93
C TYR A 132 18.47 -5.08 -1.84
N TYR A 133 17.37 -4.35 -1.96
CA TYR A 133 16.06 -4.93 -2.21
C TYR A 133 15.94 -5.35 -3.67
N HIS A 134 15.02 -6.26 -3.91
CA HIS A 134 14.58 -6.59 -5.25
C HIS A 134 13.43 -5.68 -5.68
N HIS A 135 13.22 -5.63 -6.98
CA HIS A 135 12.14 -4.86 -7.60
C HIS A 135 11.26 -5.79 -8.41
N LEU A 136 9.99 -5.88 -8.01
CA LEU A 136 8.93 -6.48 -8.81
C LEU A 136 8.34 -5.37 -9.67
N PHE A 137 8.36 -5.52 -10.98
CA PHE A 137 7.84 -4.47 -11.87
C PHE A 137 7.07 -5.02 -13.06
N LEU A 138 6.13 -4.22 -13.52
CA LEU A 138 5.28 -4.48 -14.68
C LEU A 138 5.76 -3.66 -15.86
N TRP A 139 6.04 -4.36 -16.96
CA TRP A 139 6.48 -3.81 -18.23
C TRP A 139 5.40 -3.97 -19.29
N ASP A 140 5.08 -2.91 -20.03
CA ASP A 140 4.24 -2.96 -21.23
C ASP A 140 5.11 -3.04 -22.47
N ARG A 141 5.02 -4.17 -23.19
CA ARG A 141 5.81 -4.42 -24.41
C ARG A 141 5.40 -3.50 -25.57
N GLN A 142 4.12 -3.18 -25.66
CA GLN A 142 3.60 -2.37 -26.75
C GLN A 142 4.04 -0.90 -26.62
N SER A 143 3.87 -0.32 -25.45
CA SER A 143 4.28 1.06 -25.18
C SER A 143 5.77 1.18 -24.84
N LYS A 144 6.48 0.06 -24.64
CA LYS A 144 7.86 0.01 -24.17
C LYS A 144 8.07 0.84 -22.89
N ALA A 145 7.17 0.69 -21.94
CA ALA A 145 7.10 1.50 -20.74
C ALA A 145 7.01 0.68 -19.45
N LEU A 146 7.58 1.22 -18.39
CA LEU A 146 7.36 0.75 -17.02
C LEU A 146 5.99 1.23 -16.55
N VAL A 147 5.13 0.31 -16.12
CA VAL A 147 3.74 0.59 -15.74
C VAL A 147 3.59 0.79 -14.23
N GLY A 148 4.35 0.04 -13.45
CA GLY A 148 4.28 0.09 -11.99
C GLY A 148 5.27 -0.88 -11.37
N ALA A 149 5.48 -0.75 -10.07
CA ALA A 149 6.44 -1.60 -9.35
C ALA A 149 6.13 -1.71 -7.86
N TYR A 150 6.75 -2.71 -7.24
CA TYR A 150 6.94 -2.88 -5.80
C TYR A 150 8.43 -3.00 -5.49
N ARG A 151 8.84 -2.47 -4.34
CA ARG A 151 10.14 -2.79 -3.74
C ARG A 151 9.94 -3.95 -2.78
N MET A 152 10.76 -5.01 -2.88
CA MET A 152 10.60 -6.24 -2.12
C MET A 152 11.91 -6.65 -1.47
N GLY A 153 11.91 -6.74 -0.14
CA GLY A 153 13.05 -7.14 0.66
C GLY A 153 12.92 -8.61 1.08
N LEU A 154 13.88 -9.44 0.70
CA LEU A 154 13.95 -10.84 1.12
C LEU A 154 14.55 -10.91 2.53
N GLY A 155 13.73 -11.23 3.52
CA GLY A 155 14.04 -11.11 4.93
C GLY A 155 15.29 -11.87 5.37
N LYS A 156 15.46 -13.11 4.92
CA LYS A 156 16.62 -13.94 5.22
C LYS A 156 17.93 -13.29 4.81
N ASP A 157 17.99 -12.75 3.58
CA ASP A 157 19.20 -12.12 3.04
C ASP A 157 19.50 -10.80 3.76
N ILE A 158 18.43 -10.01 4.02
CA ILE A 158 18.53 -8.73 4.72
C ILE A 158 19.00 -8.95 6.14
N TYR A 159 18.35 -9.87 6.88
CA TYR A 159 18.67 -10.12 8.28
C TYR A 159 20.09 -10.66 8.44
N LYS A 160 20.49 -11.61 7.60
CA LYS A 160 21.85 -12.16 7.60
C LYS A 160 22.93 -11.08 7.43
N LYS A 161 22.67 -10.07 6.59
CA LYS A 161 23.69 -9.07 6.23
C LYS A 161 23.63 -7.80 7.08
N TYR A 162 22.43 -7.37 7.49
CA TYR A 162 22.21 -6.08 8.12
C TYR A 162 21.46 -6.17 9.45
N GLY A 163 21.08 -7.38 9.89
CA GLY A 163 20.19 -7.58 11.03
C GLY A 163 18.83 -6.92 10.81
N ILE A 164 18.11 -6.69 11.91
CA ILE A 164 16.79 -6.08 11.89
C ILE A 164 16.81 -4.64 11.34
N SER A 165 17.92 -3.91 11.49
CA SER A 165 18.10 -2.54 10.99
C SER A 165 18.15 -2.43 9.46
N GLY A 166 18.30 -3.57 8.77
CA GLY A 166 18.25 -3.67 7.31
C GLY A 166 16.84 -3.54 6.72
N PHE A 167 15.80 -3.67 7.53
CA PHE A 167 14.42 -3.53 7.06
C PHE A 167 13.99 -2.05 7.02
N TYR A 168 13.29 -1.67 5.95
CA TYR A 168 12.78 -0.30 5.80
C TYR A 168 11.78 0.06 6.90
N ILE A 169 10.90 -0.88 7.29
CA ILE A 169 9.90 -0.65 8.33
C ILE A 169 10.53 -0.24 9.67
N GLN A 170 11.78 -0.61 9.93
CA GLN A 170 12.55 -0.13 11.11
C GLN A 170 12.79 1.38 11.08
N THR A 171 12.60 2.04 9.97
CA THR A 171 12.67 3.52 9.94
C THR A 171 11.44 4.17 10.56
N LEU A 172 10.30 3.46 10.61
CA LEU A 172 9.00 3.93 11.08
C LEU A 172 8.55 3.28 12.39
N PHE A 173 8.92 2.01 12.58
CA PHE A 173 8.53 1.20 13.73
C PHE A 173 9.76 0.64 14.43
N ARG A 174 9.65 0.31 15.72
CA ARG A 174 10.57 -0.54 16.44
C ARG A 174 9.93 -1.92 16.55
N LEU A 175 10.66 -2.94 16.13
CA LEU A 175 10.25 -4.33 16.27
C LEU A 175 11.07 -4.94 17.41
N GLU A 176 10.40 -5.56 18.37
CA GLU A 176 11.03 -6.24 19.49
C GLU A 176 11.69 -7.55 19.02
N PRO A 177 12.67 -8.08 19.78
CA PRO A 177 13.46 -9.28 19.41
C PRO A 177 12.61 -10.51 19.08
N GLU A 178 11.44 -10.65 19.70
CA GLU A 178 10.49 -11.75 19.49
C GLU A 178 10.03 -11.87 18.02
N LEU A 179 10.04 -10.77 17.28
CA LEU A 179 9.67 -10.75 15.88
C LEU A 179 10.84 -11.00 14.92
N HIS A 180 12.08 -11.05 15.39
CA HIS A 180 13.24 -11.18 14.50
C HIS A 180 13.17 -12.46 13.66
N GLY A 181 12.81 -13.61 14.28
CA GLY A 181 12.62 -14.87 13.55
C GLY A 181 11.46 -14.85 12.55
N MET A 182 10.41 -14.06 12.79
CA MET A 182 9.36 -13.80 11.82
C MET A 182 9.91 -12.97 10.66
N MET A 183 10.70 -11.93 10.94
CA MET A 183 11.26 -11.05 9.91
C MET A 183 12.22 -11.77 8.96
N GLU A 184 13.00 -12.73 9.44
CA GLU A 184 13.83 -13.58 8.57
C GLU A 184 13.00 -14.34 7.54
N ARG A 185 11.77 -14.74 7.89
CA ARG A 185 10.84 -15.45 7.03
C ARG A 185 9.79 -14.54 6.37
N THR A 186 10.07 -13.24 6.33
CA THR A 186 9.18 -12.22 5.76
C THR A 186 9.75 -11.68 4.45
N ILE A 187 8.89 -11.47 3.47
CA ILE A 187 9.15 -10.58 2.34
C ILE A 187 8.58 -9.22 2.70
N GLU A 188 9.46 -8.23 2.90
CA GLU A 188 9.01 -6.86 3.12
C GLU A 188 8.63 -6.21 1.81
N MET A 189 7.40 -5.70 1.72
CA MET A 189 6.85 -5.03 0.54
C MET A 189 6.69 -3.54 0.80
N GLY A 190 7.02 -2.73 -0.18
CA GLY A 190 6.82 -1.29 -0.08
C GLY A 190 6.94 -0.58 -1.41
N ARG A 191 6.76 0.73 -1.37
CA ARG A 191 6.89 1.59 -2.54
C ARG A 191 6.05 1.13 -3.74
N ALA A 192 4.84 0.63 -3.46
CA ALA A 192 3.89 0.22 -4.48
C ALA A 192 3.37 1.42 -5.27
N PHE A 193 3.47 1.38 -6.59
CA PHE A 193 2.88 2.40 -7.44
C PHE A 193 2.46 1.84 -8.80
N ILE A 194 1.50 2.52 -9.41
CA ILE A 194 1.13 2.39 -10.82
C ILE A 194 1.05 3.80 -11.39
N ILE A 195 1.64 4.03 -12.55
CA ILE A 195 1.62 5.34 -13.20
C ILE A 195 0.19 5.73 -13.61
N LYS A 196 -0.08 7.03 -13.64
CA LYS A 196 -1.43 7.61 -13.76
C LYS A 196 -2.23 7.06 -14.95
N GLU A 197 -1.58 6.88 -16.09
CA GLU A 197 -2.18 6.41 -17.34
C GLU A 197 -2.69 4.97 -17.28
N TYR A 198 -2.30 4.22 -16.22
CA TYR A 198 -2.66 2.83 -16.02
C TYR A 198 -3.48 2.58 -14.75
N GLN A 199 -3.68 3.58 -13.88
CA GLN A 199 -4.39 3.41 -12.60
C GLN A 199 -5.86 3.00 -12.75
N GLN A 200 -6.52 3.44 -13.83
CA GLN A 200 -7.92 3.09 -14.09
C GLN A 200 -8.08 1.73 -14.81
N LYS A 201 -6.97 1.10 -15.22
CA LYS A 201 -6.99 -0.21 -15.87
C LYS A 201 -6.97 -1.31 -14.81
N PRO A 202 -7.81 -2.35 -14.90
CA PRO A 202 -7.87 -3.39 -13.85
C PRO A 202 -6.64 -4.31 -13.82
N MET A 203 -6.01 -4.56 -14.98
CA MET A 203 -4.94 -5.53 -15.13
C MET A 203 -3.63 -5.19 -14.40
N PRO A 204 -3.12 -3.94 -14.40
CA PRO A 204 -1.81 -3.65 -13.83
C PRO A 204 -1.64 -4.06 -12.37
N LEU A 205 -2.55 -3.64 -11.50
CA LEU A 205 -2.49 -3.99 -10.07
C LEU A 205 -2.70 -5.49 -9.85
N PHE A 206 -3.58 -6.11 -10.63
CA PHE A 206 -3.82 -7.55 -10.58
C PHE A 206 -2.57 -8.34 -10.95
N LEU A 207 -1.86 -7.97 -12.04
CA LEU A 207 -0.65 -8.66 -12.49
C LEU A 207 0.53 -8.47 -11.52
N LEU A 208 0.69 -7.29 -10.92
CA LEU A 208 1.67 -7.09 -9.86
C LEU A 208 1.37 -7.98 -8.65
N TRP A 209 0.10 -8.07 -8.23
CA TRP A 209 -0.29 -8.97 -7.15
C TRP A 209 -0.04 -10.44 -7.49
N LYS A 210 -0.38 -10.85 -8.71
CA LYS A 210 -0.07 -12.18 -9.22
C LYS A 210 1.44 -12.48 -9.19
N GLY A 211 2.27 -11.48 -9.52
CA GLY A 211 3.72 -11.57 -9.39
C GLY A 211 4.18 -11.75 -7.94
N ILE A 212 3.53 -11.10 -6.96
CA ILE A 212 3.82 -11.31 -5.52
C ILE A 212 3.54 -12.78 -5.14
N VAL A 213 2.38 -13.33 -5.53
CA VAL A 213 2.05 -14.75 -5.26
C VAL A 213 3.07 -15.67 -5.94
N HIS A 214 3.47 -15.38 -7.16
CA HIS A 214 4.54 -16.14 -7.86
C HIS A 214 5.85 -16.16 -7.06
N ILE A 215 6.22 -15.04 -6.43
CA ILE A 215 7.43 -14.97 -5.60
C ILE A 215 7.27 -15.84 -4.36
N THR A 216 6.10 -15.88 -3.70
CA THR A 216 5.89 -16.74 -2.53
C THR A 216 5.96 -18.23 -2.89
N LEU A 217 5.57 -18.62 -4.10
CA LEU A 217 5.71 -20.00 -4.60
C LEU A 217 7.16 -20.36 -4.93
N ARG A 218 7.94 -19.40 -5.48
CA ARG A 218 9.37 -19.62 -5.80
C ARG A 218 10.27 -19.62 -4.57
N TYR A 219 9.87 -18.97 -3.50
CA TYR A 219 10.63 -18.82 -2.25
C TYR A 219 9.78 -19.29 -1.06
N PRO A 220 9.49 -20.60 -0.95
CA PRO A 220 8.55 -21.14 0.04
C PRO A 220 9.04 -21.03 1.48
N GLU A 221 10.30 -20.67 1.71
CA GLU A 221 10.85 -20.35 3.03
C GLU A 221 10.25 -19.08 3.61
N TYR A 222 9.78 -18.13 2.80
CA TYR A 222 9.10 -16.94 3.28
C TYR A 222 7.63 -17.23 3.58
N LYS A 223 7.24 -17.04 4.83
CA LYS A 223 5.90 -17.36 5.34
C LYS A 223 5.03 -16.13 5.52
N TYR A 224 5.61 -14.94 5.42
CA TYR A 224 4.93 -13.68 5.66
C TYR A 224 5.24 -12.65 4.59
N LEU A 225 4.25 -11.87 4.25
CA LEU A 225 4.38 -10.62 3.50
C LEU A 225 4.12 -9.49 4.51
N MET A 226 4.96 -8.46 4.56
CA MET A 226 4.77 -7.34 5.50
C MET A 226 5.11 -6.02 4.81
N GLY A 227 4.35 -4.97 5.11
CA GLY A 227 4.64 -3.64 4.57
C GLY A 227 3.71 -2.56 5.07
N GLY A 228 4.12 -1.31 4.88
CA GLY A 228 3.32 -0.14 5.19
C GLY A 228 2.36 0.21 4.06
N VAL A 229 1.15 0.63 4.42
CA VAL A 229 0.20 1.26 3.50
C VAL A 229 -0.16 2.63 4.05
N SER A 230 0.05 3.66 3.24
CA SER A 230 -0.16 5.04 3.67
C SER A 230 -1.61 5.49 3.52
N ILE A 231 -2.04 6.29 4.50
CA ILE A 231 -3.24 7.12 4.46
C ILE A 231 -2.75 8.56 4.30
N SER A 232 -3.04 9.16 3.15
CA SER A 232 -2.54 10.49 2.80
C SER A 232 -2.94 11.56 3.81
N ASN A 233 -2.06 12.54 4.01
CA ASN A 233 -2.37 13.72 4.82
C ASN A 233 -3.41 14.67 4.18
N GLN A 234 -3.89 14.35 2.98
CA GLN A 234 -5.04 15.04 2.38
C GLN A 234 -6.36 14.73 3.11
N PHE A 235 -6.44 13.56 3.78
CA PHE A 235 -7.57 13.26 4.65
C PHE A 235 -7.55 14.11 5.91
N SER A 236 -8.74 14.49 6.39
CA SER A 236 -8.88 15.13 7.70
C SER A 236 -8.41 14.23 8.84
N ASP A 237 -7.98 14.80 9.97
CA ASP A 237 -7.59 14.00 11.14
C ASP A 237 -8.76 13.16 11.66
N PHE A 238 -9.99 13.65 11.47
CA PHE A 238 -11.20 12.92 11.80
C PHE A 238 -11.35 11.66 10.96
N SER A 239 -11.25 11.74 9.63
CA SER A 239 -11.35 10.59 8.74
C SER A 239 -10.18 9.61 8.93
N LYS A 240 -8.96 10.11 9.15
CA LYS A 240 -7.82 9.26 9.53
C LYS A 240 -8.10 8.49 10.81
N SER A 241 -8.65 9.17 11.82
CA SER A 241 -9.03 8.55 13.09
C SER A 241 -10.10 7.48 12.91
N LEU A 242 -11.15 7.76 12.12
CA LEU A 242 -12.19 6.77 11.81
C LEU A 242 -11.63 5.55 11.08
N MET A 243 -10.77 5.76 10.08
CA MET A 243 -10.12 4.66 9.35
C MET A 243 -9.28 3.78 10.28
N ILE A 244 -8.50 4.39 11.18
CA ILE A 244 -7.67 3.66 12.14
C ILE A 244 -8.53 2.83 13.09
N GLU A 245 -9.56 3.43 13.68
CA GLU A 245 -10.44 2.72 14.63
C GLU A 245 -11.22 1.60 13.94
N PHE A 246 -11.77 1.84 12.74
CA PHE A 246 -12.44 0.81 11.97
C PHE A 246 -11.49 -0.37 11.65
N MET A 247 -10.27 -0.06 11.24
CA MET A 247 -9.27 -1.09 10.95
C MET A 247 -8.81 -1.82 12.22
N LYS A 248 -8.66 -1.12 13.35
CA LYS A 248 -8.36 -1.75 14.64
C LYS A 248 -9.47 -2.69 15.11
N SER A 249 -10.72 -2.33 14.89
CA SER A 249 -11.86 -3.14 15.33
C SER A 249 -12.04 -4.42 14.51
N HIS A 250 -11.66 -4.42 13.23
CA HIS A 250 -12.02 -5.54 12.33
C HIS A 250 -10.84 -6.31 11.75
N TYR A 251 -9.65 -5.69 11.65
CA TYR A 251 -8.51 -6.25 10.92
C TYR A 251 -7.20 -6.23 11.72
N TYR A 252 -7.26 -5.94 13.01
CA TYR A 252 -6.08 -5.82 13.86
C TYR A 252 -5.66 -7.16 14.46
N ASP A 253 -4.36 -7.38 14.60
CA ASP A 253 -3.79 -8.50 15.31
C ASP A 253 -3.05 -8.02 16.57
N PRO A 254 -3.67 -8.12 17.76
CA PRO A 254 -3.07 -7.68 19.00
C PRO A 254 -1.85 -8.52 19.42
N TYR A 255 -1.80 -9.81 19.01
CA TYR A 255 -0.70 -10.71 19.37
C TYR A 255 0.62 -10.33 18.73
N ILE A 256 0.60 -9.90 17.48
CA ILE A 256 1.78 -9.41 16.80
C ILE A 256 2.05 -7.94 17.16
N ALA A 257 1.00 -7.14 17.29
CA ALA A 257 1.10 -5.71 17.55
C ALA A 257 1.79 -5.36 18.86
N GLN A 258 1.69 -6.18 19.92
CA GLN A 258 2.35 -5.94 21.20
C GLN A 258 3.89 -5.84 21.10
N TYR A 259 4.48 -6.42 20.04
CA TYR A 259 5.92 -6.40 19.78
C TYR A 259 6.34 -5.31 18.78
N ILE A 260 5.43 -4.38 18.43
CA ILE A 260 5.68 -3.35 17.43
C ILE A 260 5.33 -1.98 18.00
N GLN A 261 6.32 -1.10 18.08
CA GLN A 261 6.13 0.26 18.58
C GLN A 261 6.30 1.27 17.44
N PRO A 262 5.29 2.08 17.12
CA PRO A 262 5.44 3.18 16.17
C PRO A 262 6.39 4.23 16.75
N LYS A 263 7.32 4.76 15.93
CA LYS A 263 8.23 5.83 16.38
C LYS A 263 7.52 7.16 16.56
N LYS A 264 6.45 7.38 15.83
CA LYS A 264 5.58 8.56 15.94
C LYS A 264 4.13 8.12 15.78
N GLU A 265 3.51 7.74 16.88
CA GLU A 265 2.14 7.26 16.89
C GLU A 265 1.16 8.34 16.42
N PHE A 266 0.15 7.93 15.64
CA PHE A 266 -0.97 8.79 15.30
C PHE A 266 -1.97 8.80 16.47
N LYS A 267 -2.25 9.99 17.00
CA LYS A 267 -3.23 10.16 18.10
C LYS A 267 -4.63 10.21 17.52
N VAL A 268 -5.40 9.17 17.76
CA VAL A 268 -6.83 9.12 17.41
C VAL A 268 -7.60 10.14 18.24
N LYS A 269 -8.44 10.93 17.56
CA LYS A 269 -9.27 11.96 18.15
C LYS A 269 -10.72 11.76 17.72
N LEU A 270 -11.43 10.87 18.40
CA LEU A 270 -12.84 10.57 18.14
C LEU A 270 -13.63 10.60 19.45
N LYS A 271 -14.89 10.98 19.37
CA LYS A 271 -15.88 10.75 20.42
C LYS A 271 -16.47 9.35 20.23
N ASP A 272 -16.89 8.72 21.32
CA ASP A 272 -17.46 7.36 21.24
C ASP A 272 -18.71 7.32 20.36
N ALA A 273 -19.57 8.33 20.44
CA ALA A 273 -20.74 8.43 19.57
C ALA A 273 -20.41 8.46 18.05
N ASP A 274 -19.24 8.99 17.66
CA ASP A 274 -18.80 8.97 16.26
C ASP A 274 -18.36 7.57 15.84
N LYS A 275 -17.72 6.83 16.74
CA LYS A 275 -17.28 5.45 16.50
C LYS A 275 -18.49 4.52 16.33
N ASP A 276 -19.43 4.59 17.29
CA ASP A 276 -20.63 3.74 17.28
C ASP A 276 -21.41 3.94 15.98
N PHE A 277 -21.63 5.20 15.58
CA PHE A 277 -22.33 5.50 14.34
C PHE A 277 -21.66 4.88 13.11
N VAL A 278 -20.33 5.03 12.98
CA VAL A 278 -19.61 4.54 11.81
C VAL A 278 -19.59 3.01 11.77
N PHE A 279 -19.44 2.37 12.94
CA PHE A 279 -19.41 0.92 13.04
C PHE A 279 -20.77 0.31 12.75
N ASP A 280 -21.85 0.91 13.24
CA ASP A 280 -23.22 0.52 12.93
C ASP A 280 -23.53 0.68 11.43
N ALA A 281 -23.18 1.82 10.84
CA ALA A 281 -23.41 2.10 9.44
C ALA A 281 -22.59 1.19 8.51
N ALA A 282 -21.34 0.90 8.88
CA ALA A 282 -20.45 0.08 8.07
C ALA A 282 -20.66 -1.43 8.29
N LYS A 283 -21.17 -1.88 9.45
CA LYS A 283 -21.40 -3.29 9.79
C LYS A 283 -20.22 -4.21 9.42
N ALA A 284 -18.99 -3.80 9.74
CA ALA A 284 -17.75 -4.48 9.37
C ALA A 284 -17.50 -4.61 7.85
N ASP A 285 -18.29 -3.97 7.00
CA ASP A 285 -18.14 -3.99 5.56
C ASP A 285 -17.24 -2.84 5.08
N MET A 286 -16.08 -3.19 4.52
CA MET A 286 -15.11 -2.22 3.98
C MET A 286 -15.69 -1.35 2.85
N GLN A 287 -16.63 -1.85 2.05
CA GLN A 287 -17.24 -1.08 0.97
C GLN A 287 -18.23 -0.05 1.52
N LYS A 288 -19.03 -0.43 2.52
CA LYS A 288 -19.90 0.50 3.23
C LYS A 288 -19.08 1.57 3.96
N PHE A 289 -17.99 1.16 4.60
CA PHE A 289 -17.10 2.10 5.26
C PHE A 289 -16.41 3.08 4.27
N ASP A 290 -15.95 2.60 3.12
CA ASP A 290 -15.40 3.43 2.04
C ASP A 290 -16.42 4.51 1.58
N LYS A 291 -17.71 4.15 1.52
CA LYS A 291 -18.79 5.09 1.19
C LYS A 291 -18.96 6.16 2.28
N VAL A 292 -18.89 5.76 3.55
CA VAL A 292 -18.97 6.72 4.66
C VAL A 292 -17.82 7.72 4.60
N ILE A 293 -16.59 7.27 4.36
CA ILE A 293 -15.43 8.17 4.20
C ILE A 293 -15.60 9.12 3.01
N ASP A 294 -16.03 8.61 1.85
CA ASP A 294 -16.30 9.42 0.65
C ASP A 294 -17.37 10.51 0.90
N GLU A 295 -18.33 10.25 1.78
CA GLU A 295 -19.38 11.20 2.17
C GLU A 295 -18.89 12.26 3.14
N ILE A 296 -17.93 11.92 4.02
CA ILE A 296 -17.39 12.82 5.03
C ILE A 296 -16.33 13.75 4.44
N GLU A 297 -15.49 13.25 3.56
CA GLU A 297 -14.38 14.01 3.00
C GLU A 297 -14.81 15.01 1.90
N PRO A 298 -14.31 16.25 1.94
CA PRO A 298 -14.73 17.28 0.98
C PRO A 298 -14.23 17.04 -0.44
N GLY A 299 -13.20 16.22 -0.61
CA GLY A 299 -12.51 16.00 -1.90
C GLY A 299 -12.88 14.70 -2.61
N ALA A 300 -13.98 14.03 -2.23
CA ALA A 300 -14.33 12.69 -2.73
C ALA A 300 -13.17 11.69 -2.55
N LEU A 301 -12.43 11.81 -1.44
CA LEU A 301 -11.36 10.91 -1.07
C LEU A 301 -11.93 9.58 -0.58
N ARG A 302 -11.30 8.49 -1.02
CA ARG A 302 -11.71 7.13 -0.65
C ARG A 302 -10.57 6.41 0.05
N ILE A 303 -10.91 5.37 0.81
CA ILE A 303 -9.92 4.50 1.43
C ILE A 303 -8.91 4.03 0.37
N PRO A 304 -7.60 4.10 0.67
CA PRO A 304 -6.57 3.67 -0.28
C PRO A 304 -6.83 2.29 -0.87
N VAL A 305 -6.71 2.17 -2.18
CA VAL A 305 -7.02 0.92 -2.91
C VAL A 305 -6.21 -0.26 -2.39
N LEU A 306 -4.95 -0.02 -1.99
CA LEU A 306 -4.07 -1.07 -1.46
C LEU A 306 -4.58 -1.62 -0.12
N ILE A 307 -5.13 -0.79 0.78
CA ILE A 307 -5.73 -1.26 2.04
C ILE A 307 -6.86 -2.24 1.72
N LYS A 308 -7.78 -1.85 0.82
CA LYS A 308 -8.90 -2.69 0.40
C LYS A 308 -8.44 -4.00 -0.26
N LYS A 309 -7.38 -3.92 -1.07
CA LYS A 309 -6.78 -5.12 -1.70
C LYS A 309 -6.17 -6.06 -0.68
N TYR A 310 -5.37 -5.55 0.25
CA TYR A 310 -4.68 -6.39 1.22
C TYR A 310 -5.65 -7.02 2.23
N VAL A 311 -6.67 -6.28 2.67
CA VAL A 311 -7.75 -6.85 3.51
C VAL A 311 -8.45 -8.01 2.81
N LYS A 312 -8.70 -7.93 1.50
CA LYS A 312 -9.22 -9.05 0.69
C LYS A 312 -8.28 -10.25 0.61
N GLN A 313 -7.02 -10.08 0.95
CA GLN A 313 -6.01 -11.14 1.03
C GLN A 313 -5.74 -11.57 2.47
N ASN A 314 -6.68 -11.31 3.37
CA ASN A 314 -6.59 -11.64 4.80
C ASN A 314 -5.45 -10.93 5.53
N ALA A 315 -5.01 -9.76 5.04
CA ALA A 315 -4.04 -8.94 5.75
C ALA A 315 -4.55 -8.49 7.12
N ARG A 316 -3.64 -8.46 8.09
CA ARG A 316 -3.87 -7.92 9.43
C ARG A 316 -3.01 -6.68 9.67
N LEU A 317 -3.58 -5.70 10.35
CA LEU A 317 -2.86 -4.51 10.78
C LEU A 317 -2.26 -4.75 12.17
N VAL A 318 -1.12 -4.12 12.42
CA VAL A 318 -0.39 -4.30 13.67
C VAL A 318 0.07 -2.99 14.31
N ALA A 319 0.22 -1.90 13.54
CA ALA A 319 0.61 -0.59 14.08
C ALA A 319 0.28 0.54 13.11
N PHE A 320 0.26 1.79 13.63
CA PHE A 320 0.09 3.02 12.83
C PHE A 320 1.14 4.05 13.22
N ASN A 321 1.84 4.61 12.24
CA ASN A 321 2.90 5.59 12.44
C ASN A 321 2.69 6.81 11.53
N VAL A 322 3.05 8.00 11.99
CA VAL A 322 3.10 9.21 11.14
C VAL A 322 4.47 9.31 10.49
N ASP A 323 4.56 9.33 9.17
CA ASP A 323 5.82 9.51 8.45
C ASP A 323 6.05 10.99 8.08
N PRO A 324 6.98 11.70 8.76
CA PRO A 324 7.31 13.08 8.43
C PRO A 324 7.98 13.25 7.07
N LYS A 325 8.58 12.19 6.54
CA LYS A 325 9.28 12.21 5.24
C LYS A 325 8.32 12.08 4.07
N PHE A 326 7.11 11.58 4.33
CA PHE A 326 6.01 11.46 3.38
C PHE A 326 4.86 12.41 3.77
N ASN A 327 5.17 13.68 3.94
CA ASN A 327 4.19 14.74 4.23
C ASN A 327 3.26 14.43 5.41
N ASN A 328 3.75 13.76 6.45
CA ASN A 328 2.98 13.29 7.60
C ASN A 328 1.79 12.37 7.24
N ALA A 329 1.89 11.60 6.17
CA ALA A 329 0.97 10.50 5.93
C ALA A 329 1.00 9.52 7.12
N VAL A 330 -0.11 8.82 7.34
CA VAL A 330 -0.17 7.78 8.37
C VAL A 330 0.07 6.42 7.71
N ASP A 331 1.16 5.76 8.08
CA ASP A 331 1.46 4.41 7.63
C ASP A 331 0.83 3.37 8.55
N GLY A 332 -0.10 2.60 8.03
CA GLY A 332 -0.59 1.38 8.66
C GLY A 332 0.34 0.21 8.32
N LEU A 333 1.00 -0.38 9.31
CA LEU A 333 1.79 -1.59 9.11
C LEU A 333 0.87 -2.79 9.03
N MET A 334 0.94 -3.50 7.90
CA MET A 334 0.13 -4.70 7.64
C MET A 334 1.04 -5.90 7.39
N TYR A 335 0.57 -7.08 7.75
CA TYR A 335 1.16 -8.34 7.33
C TYR A 335 0.11 -9.31 6.80
N ILE A 336 0.56 -10.25 5.97
CA ILE A 336 -0.23 -11.38 5.46
C ILE A 336 0.57 -12.64 5.75
N LYS A 337 -0.02 -13.61 6.39
CA LYS A 337 0.52 -14.97 6.46
C LYS A 337 0.26 -15.64 5.11
N VAL A 338 1.29 -16.14 4.46
CA VAL A 338 1.17 -16.69 3.09
C VAL A 338 0.14 -17.81 3.02
N SER A 339 0.04 -18.64 4.08
CA SER A 339 -0.99 -19.70 4.19
C SER A 339 -2.43 -19.20 4.26
N ASP A 340 -2.62 -17.93 4.59
CA ASP A 340 -3.95 -17.36 4.79
C ASP A 340 -4.45 -16.60 3.54
N ILE A 341 -3.60 -16.51 2.49
CA ILE A 341 -4.01 -15.94 1.20
C ILE A 341 -5.12 -16.82 0.63
N PRO A 342 -6.27 -16.24 0.21
CA PRO A 342 -7.39 -17.01 -0.30
C PRO A 342 -6.99 -17.95 -1.45
N GLU A 343 -7.48 -19.18 -1.42
CA GLU A 343 -7.23 -20.19 -2.47
C GLU A 343 -7.61 -19.68 -3.86
N SER A 344 -8.71 -18.94 -3.97
CA SER A 344 -9.12 -18.30 -5.22
C SER A 344 -8.07 -17.34 -5.82
N THR A 345 -7.15 -16.87 -5.00
CA THR A 345 -6.00 -16.05 -5.44
C THR A 345 -4.78 -16.90 -5.74
N VAL A 346 -4.53 -17.95 -4.94
CA VAL A 346 -3.31 -18.78 -5.05
C VAL A 346 -3.43 -19.82 -6.16
N ASN A 347 -4.57 -20.55 -6.23
CA ASN A 347 -4.72 -21.70 -7.12
C ASN A 347 -4.45 -21.39 -8.61
N PRO A 348 -5.00 -20.31 -9.20
CA PRO A 348 -4.71 -20.00 -10.60
C PRO A 348 -3.24 -19.70 -10.88
N VAL A 349 -2.52 -19.16 -9.88
CA VAL A 349 -1.08 -18.87 -10.01
C VAL A 349 -0.26 -20.13 -9.83
N MET A 350 -0.69 -21.02 -8.94
CA MET A 350 -0.05 -22.31 -8.69
C MET A 350 -0.13 -23.22 -9.91
N GLU A 351 -1.30 -23.31 -10.55
CA GLU A 351 -1.49 -24.08 -11.79
C GLU A 351 -0.57 -23.58 -12.90
N GLU A 352 -0.49 -22.27 -13.12
CA GLU A 352 0.41 -21.69 -14.12
C GLU A 352 1.89 -21.92 -13.77
N PHE A 353 2.24 -21.86 -12.49
CA PHE A 353 3.61 -22.10 -12.02
C PHE A 353 4.01 -23.57 -12.22
N GLN A 354 3.12 -24.52 -11.93
CA GLN A 354 3.35 -25.94 -12.16
C GLN A 354 3.53 -26.24 -13.65
N ALA A 355 2.65 -25.73 -14.51
CA ALA A 355 2.78 -25.87 -15.96
C ALA A 355 4.09 -25.27 -16.51
N GLU A 356 4.58 -24.16 -15.92
CA GLU A 356 5.90 -23.60 -16.27
C GLU A 356 7.04 -24.55 -15.90
N LEU A 357 6.98 -25.17 -14.71
CA LEU A 357 7.99 -26.12 -14.25
C LEU A 357 8.03 -27.40 -15.12
N GLU A 358 6.87 -27.96 -15.45
CA GLU A 358 6.75 -29.13 -16.31
C GLU A 358 7.34 -28.88 -17.71
N ARG A 359 7.00 -27.72 -18.30
CA ARG A 359 7.56 -27.33 -19.60
C ARG A 359 9.09 -27.23 -19.58
N LYS A 360 9.64 -26.60 -18.50
CA LYS A 360 11.11 -26.49 -18.37
C LYS A 360 11.79 -27.84 -18.21
N ALA A 361 11.20 -28.73 -17.42
CA ALA A 361 11.71 -30.08 -17.24
C ALA A 361 11.72 -30.86 -18.56
N THR A 362 10.69 -30.71 -19.40
CA THR A 362 10.64 -31.34 -20.74
C THR A 362 11.73 -30.76 -21.65
N GLU A 363 11.89 -29.44 -21.72
CA GLU A 363 12.92 -28.77 -22.52
C GLU A 363 14.37 -29.12 -22.08
N GLU A 364 14.61 -29.43 -20.80
CA GLU A 364 15.90 -29.88 -20.27
C GLU A 364 16.20 -31.36 -20.62
N ASN A 365 15.17 -32.21 -20.68
CA ASN A 365 15.30 -33.61 -21.05
C ASN A 365 15.49 -33.84 -22.55
N GLU A 366 15.12 -32.85 -23.38
CA GLU A 366 15.29 -32.90 -24.85
C GLU A 366 16.65 -32.35 -25.32
N LYS A 367 17.47 -31.82 -24.41
CA LYS A 367 18.84 -31.31 -24.69
C LYS A 367 19.91 -32.29 -24.26
#